data_6bd4f5e14f7a37c81dbcf8753207829c
#
_entry.id   6bd4f5e14f7a37c81dbcf8753207829c
#
_cell.length_a   1.000
_cell.length_b   1.000
_cell.length_c   1.000
_cell.angle_alpha   90.00
_cell.angle_beta   90.00
_cell.angle_gamma   90.00
#
_symmetry.space_group_name_H-M   'P 1'
#
loop_
_entity.id
_entity.type
_entity.pdbx_description
1 polymer ?
#
loop_
_entity_poly.entity_id
_entity_poly.type
_entity_poly.pdbx_seq_one_letter_code
_entity_poly.pdbx_strand_id
1 'polypeptide(L)'
;DDSYKEYFITKCNGKCLTYSLKDSNADIYASHILVRYNRLEFDIDGIYGHHHVISHISGEFNVYNLMSAILCLKYLGYDTKSIIKNIALLKPIDARQLLIKTNFGFNIMIDYAHTANAFKNLYNYMKNTFSGRCIVVTGAPGGRDERRMIEMANYCTETVDYCYFTIDDARDSDPNYLLNLMVSETKKDNYELIIDRDEAIKKALMNAKKGDLVFVLGKGLE
;
A
#
# COMPACT_ATOMS: atom_id res chain seq x y z
N ASP A 1 2.07 -14.62 8.52
CA ASP A 1 0.88 -14.92 7.69
C ASP A 1 1.21 -15.11 6.21
N ASP A 2 2.46 -14.93 5.83
CA ASP A 2 2.94 -15.16 4.46
C ASP A 2 2.97 -16.65 4.12
N SER A 3 2.63 -17.01 2.88
CA SER A 3 2.65 -18.41 2.39
C SER A 3 4.05 -19.02 2.35
N TYR A 4 5.09 -18.19 2.29
CA TYR A 4 6.49 -18.62 2.28
C TYR A 4 7.13 -18.65 3.68
N LYS A 5 6.38 -18.43 4.78
CA LYS A 5 6.96 -18.34 6.13
C LYS A 5 7.80 -19.56 6.49
N GLU A 6 7.30 -20.77 6.20
CA GLU A 6 8.01 -22.03 6.50
C GLU A 6 9.31 -22.15 5.72
N TYR A 7 9.32 -21.70 4.47
CA TYR A 7 10.54 -21.68 3.66
C TYR A 7 11.60 -20.78 4.30
N PHE A 8 11.24 -19.58 4.74
CA PHE A 8 12.19 -18.68 5.39
C PHE A 8 12.65 -19.19 6.76
N ILE A 9 11.76 -19.75 7.57
CA ILE A 9 12.11 -20.35 8.87
C ILE A 9 13.13 -21.48 8.68
N THR A 10 12.90 -22.40 7.73
CA THR A 10 13.81 -23.53 7.47
C THR A 10 15.16 -23.13 6.90
N LYS A 11 15.27 -21.98 6.24
CA LYS A 11 16.53 -21.46 5.69
C LYS A 11 17.27 -20.53 6.66
N CYS A 12 16.65 -20.12 7.75
CA CYS A 12 17.26 -19.24 8.72
C CYS A 12 18.24 -20.03 9.63
N ASN A 13 19.49 -19.59 9.67
CA ASN A 13 20.51 -20.16 10.58
C ASN A 13 20.52 -19.47 11.95
N GLY A 14 19.69 -18.47 12.19
CA GLY A 14 19.60 -17.71 13.40
C GLY A 14 18.27 -17.91 14.15
N LYS A 15 18.04 -17.06 15.15
CA LYS A 15 16.77 -17.03 15.87
C LYS A 15 15.71 -16.39 14.98
N CYS A 16 14.65 -17.15 14.67
CA CYS A 16 13.46 -16.62 14.02
C CYS A 16 12.46 -16.14 15.08
N LEU A 17 11.86 -14.98 14.85
CA LEU A 17 10.70 -14.51 15.60
C LEU A 17 9.55 -14.34 14.63
N THR A 18 8.37 -14.76 15.03
CA THR A 18 7.16 -14.77 14.23
C THR A 18 6.14 -13.76 14.71
N TYR A 19 5.35 -13.23 13.80
CA TYR A 19 4.23 -12.35 14.13
C TYR A 19 3.03 -12.62 13.20
N SER A 20 1.82 -12.47 13.72
CA SER A 20 0.61 -12.83 13.00
C SER A 20 -0.60 -12.00 13.42
N LEU A 21 -1.55 -11.82 12.48
CA LEU A 21 -2.90 -11.36 12.74
C LEU A 21 -3.92 -12.52 12.75
N LYS A 22 -3.46 -13.76 12.47
CA LYS A 22 -4.31 -14.94 12.27
C LYS A 22 -3.96 -16.11 13.18
N ASP A 23 -2.69 -16.24 13.56
CA ASP A 23 -2.15 -17.33 14.35
C ASP A 23 -1.73 -16.85 15.72
N SER A 24 -2.51 -17.16 16.75
CA SER A 24 -2.23 -16.81 18.14
C SER A 24 -1.03 -17.54 18.74
N ASN A 25 -0.46 -18.54 18.05
CA ASN A 25 0.76 -19.23 18.50
C ASN A 25 2.04 -18.53 17.99
N ALA A 26 1.95 -17.46 17.20
CA ALA A 26 3.10 -16.66 16.83
C ALA A 26 3.77 -16.02 18.08
N ASP A 27 5.08 -15.70 18.00
CA ASP A 27 5.79 -15.05 19.12
C ASP A 27 5.10 -13.77 19.57
N ILE A 28 4.52 -13.01 18.64
CA ILE A 28 3.53 -11.96 18.94
C ILE A 28 2.33 -12.06 17.99
N TYR A 29 1.14 -11.84 18.54
CA TYR A 29 -0.12 -11.90 17.82
C TYR A 29 -0.87 -10.58 18.01
N ALA A 30 -1.43 -10.04 16.91
CA ALA A 30 -2.28 -8.83 16.98
C ALA A 30 -3.76 -9.19 16.91
N SER A 31 -4.55 -8.57 17.78
CA SER A 31 -5.99 -8.72 17.89
C SER A 31 -6.69 -7.36 18.07
N HIS A 32 -8.03 -7.35 18.06
CA HIS A 32 -8.87 -6.15 18.28
C HIS A 32 -8.46 -4.96 17.39
N ILE A 33 -8.13 -5.25 16.11
CA ILE A 33 -7.64 -4.26 15.16
C ILE A 33 -8.76 -3.31 14.77
N LEU A 34 -8.58 -2.02 15.06
CA LEU A 34 -9.47 -0.94 14.70
C LEU A 34 -8.76 0.06 13.79
N VAL A 35 -9.18 0.10 12.53
CA VAL A 35 -8.62 1.00 11.52
C VAL A 35 -9.57 2.17 11.28
N ARG A 36 -9.07 3.39 11.48
CA ARG A 36 -9.77 4.65 11.15
C ARG A 36 -8.81 5.54 10.36
N TYR A 37 -9.34 6.56 9.73
CA TYR A 37 -8.50 7.56 9.08
C TYR A 37 -7.55 8.20 10.12
N ASN A 38 -6.25 8.18 9.84
CA ASN A 38 -5.17 8.66 10.73
C ASN A 38 -5.14 8.02 12.13
N ARG A 39 -5.73 6.84 12.30
CA ARG A 39 -5.68 6.13 13.57
C ARG A 39 -5.76 4.62 13.37
N LEU A 40 -4.81 3.93 13.97
CA LEU A 40 -4.74 2.49 14.06
C LEU A 40 -4.63 2.11 15.52
N GLU A 41 -5.51 1.23 15.99
CA GLU A 41 -5.47 0.68 17.34
C GLU A 41 -5.51 -0.84 17.25
N PHE A 42 -4.73 -1.51 18.07
CA PHE A 42 -4.75 -2.97 18.17
C PHE A 42 -4.07 -3.41 19.47
N ASP A 43 -4.41 -4.63 19.89
CA ASP A 43 -3.73 -5.27 20.99
C ASP A 43 -2.66 -6.24 20.46
N ILE A 44 -1.55 -6.36 21.17
CA ILE A 44 -0.54 -7.39 20.94
C ILE A 44 -0.43 -8.28 22.17
N ASP A 45 -0.38 -9.58 21.94
CA ASP A 45 -0.15 -10.62 22.93
C ASP A 45 1.03 -11.49 22.48
N GLY A 46 1.72 -12.09 23.43
CA GLY A 46 2.80 -13.05 23.15
C GLY A 46 3.97 -12.96 24.10
N ILE A 47 5.18 -13.28 23.61
CA ILE A 47 6.39 -13.42 24.43
C ILE A 47 6.82 -12.16 25.19
N TYR A 48 6.27 -10.99 24.87
CA TYR A 48 6.55 -9.73 25.54
C TYR A 48 5.37 -9.20 26.37
N GLY A 49 4.36 -10.04 26.61
CA GLY A 49 3.17 -9.71 27.36
C GLY A 49 2.06 -9.06 26.53
N HIS A 50 1.02 -8.62 27.22
CA HIS A 50 -0.12 -7.92 26.61
C HIS A 50 0.12 -6.42 26.56
N HIS A 51 -0.14 -5.79 25.41
CA HIS A 51 -0.01 -4.35 25.24
C HIS A 51 -1.02 -3.81 24.25
N HIS A 52 -1.61 -2.65 24.58
CA HIS A 52 -2.43 -1.88 23.66
C HIS A 52 -1.59 -0.89 22.88
N VAL A 53 -1.72 -0.89 21.55
CA VAL A 53 -0.94 -0.08 20.63
C VAL A 53 -1.86 0.93 19.94
N ILE A 54 -1.47 2.19 19.93
CA ILE A 54 -2.13 3.27 19.19
C ILE A 54 -1.09 3.89 18.25
N SER A 55 -1.46 4.11 16.99
CA SER A 55 -0.60 4.74 15.99
C SER A 55 -1.40 5.72 15.13
N HIS A 56 -0.75 6.76 14.64
CA HIS A 56 -1.29 7.65 13.62
C HIS A 56 -0.95 7.19 12.18
N ILE A 57 -0.16 6.14 12.05
CA ILE A 57 0.07 5.45 10.76
C ILE A 57 -1.07 4.45 10.57
N SER A 58 -2.00 4.74 9.68
CA SER A 58 -3.24 3.99 9.49
C SER A 58 -3.11 2.86 8.46
N GLY A 59 -4.14 2.00 8.38
CA GLY A 59 -4.19 0.83 7.49
C GLY A 59 -3.77 -0.47 8.18
N GLU A 60 -4.57 -1.54 8.01
CA GLU A 60 -4.36 -2.84 8.65
C GLU A 60 -2.97 -3.44 8.34
N PHE A 61 -2.49 -3.25 7.10
CA PHE A 61 -1.15 -3.72 6.73
C PHE A 61 -0.01 -3.07 7.55
N ASN A 62 -0.25 -1.88 8.16
CA ASN A 62 0.71 -1.27 9.06
C ASN A 62 0.77 -1.95 10.43
N VAL A 63 -0.20 -2.78 10.80
CA VAL A 63 -0.07 -3.66 11.98
C VAL A 63 1.13 -4.58 11.80
N TYR A 64 1.28 -5.24 10.63
CA TYR A 64 2.44 -6.07 10.31
C TYR A 64 3.75 -5.28 10.38
N ASN A 65 3.78 -4.07 9.82
CA ASN A 65 4.96 -3.21 9.82
C ASN A 65 5.37 -2.82 11.25
N LEU A 66 4.41 -2.42 12.08
CA LEU A 66 4.64 -2.05 13.47
C LEU A 66 5.09 -3.25 14.32
N MET A 67 4.46 -4.42 14.13
CA MET A 67 4.86 -5.65 14.84
C MET A 67 6.30 -6.05 14.49
N SER A 68 6.68 -5.99 13.21
CA SER A 68 8.06 -6.28 12.81
C SER A 68 9.05 -5.30 13.44
N ALA A 69 8.72 -4.00 13.47
CA ALA A 69 9.53 -2.99 14.13
C ALA A 69 9.66 -3.23 15.64
N ILE A 70 8.56 -3.61 16.33
CA ILE A 70 8.55 -3.96 17.75
C ILE A 70 9.50 -5.13 18.00
N LEU A 71 9.42 -6.21 17.20
CA LEU A 71 10.31 -7.37 17.34
C LEU A 71 11.77 -7.00 17.14
N CYS A 72 12.10 -6.22 16.12
CA CYS A 72 13.47 -5.75 15.87
C CYS A 72 14.00 -4.92 17.03
N LEU A 73 13.23 -3.96 17.54
CA LEU A 73 13.64 -3.12 18.65
C LEU A 73 13.77 -3.92 19.96
N LYS A 74 12.88 -4.90 20.18
CA LYS A 74 13.00 -5.83 21.33
C LYS A 74 14.27 -6.68 21.24
N TYR A 75 14.60 -7.17 20.05
CA TYR A 75 15.83 -7.92 19.83
C TYR A 75 17.07 -7.07 20.11
N LEU A 76 17.02 -5.76 19.82
CA LEU A 76 18.08 -4.79 20.15
C LEU A 76 18.10 -4.36 21.62
N GLY A 77 17.21 -4.89 22.47
CA GLY A 77 17.22 -4.65 23.91
C GLY A 77 16.37 -3.47 24.40
N TYR A 78 15.59 -2.83 23.53
CA TYR A 78 14.72 -1.72 23.95
C TYR A 78 13.53 -2.21 24.79
N ASP A 79 13.10 -1.38 25.74
CA ASP A 79 11.94 -1.65 26.59
C ASP A 79 10.61 -1.55 25.80
N THR A 80 9.71 -2.52 26.01
CA THR A 80 8.43 -2.59 25.27
C THR A 80 7.54 -1.38 25.49
N LYS A 81 7.43 -0.90 26.73
CA LYS A 81 6.61 0.27 27.06
C LYS A 81 7.12 1.53 26.35
N SER A 82 8.43 1.69 26.29
CA SER A 82 9.08 2.79 25.57
C SER A 82 8.83 2.69 24.06
N ILE A 83 8.91 1.51 23.47
CA ILE A 83 8.61 1.29 22.04
C ILE A 83 7.18 1.71 21.76
N ILE A 84 6.19 1.20 22.50
CA ILE A 84 4.77 1.48 22.29
C ILE A 84 4.46 2.96 22.49
N LYS A 85 5.01 3.60 23.51
CA LYS A 85 4.88 5.05 23.72
C LYS A 85 5.37 5.85 22.50
N ASN A 86 6.49 5.45 21.91
CA ASN A 86 7.05 6.13 20.74
C ASN A 86 6.24 5.84 19.45
N ILE A 87 5.62 4.66 19.31
CA ILE A 87 4.71 4.36 18.19
C ILE A 87 3.56 5.37 18.15
N ALA A 88 3.00 5.76 19.29
CA ALA A 88 1.94 6.76 19.37
C ALA A 88 2.37 8.18 18.94
N LEU A 89 3.67 8.45 18.89
CA LEU A 89 4.24 9.73 18.44
C LEU A 89 4.61 9.74 16.96
N LEU A 90 4.54 8.59 16.27
CA LEU A 90 4.85 8.50 14.85
C LEU A 90 3.85 9.35 14.05
N LYS A 91 4.38 10.15 13.15
CA LYS A 91 3.59 10.90 12.19
C LYS A 91 3.40 10.07 10.91
N PRO A 92 2.29 10.26 10.17
CA PRO A 92 2.18 9.72 8.82
C PRO A 92 3.39 10.11 7.98
N ILE A 93 3.86 9.19 7.15
CA ILE A 93 4.97 9.43 6.24
C ILE A 93 4.42 10.18 5.03
N ASP A 94 5.09 11.26 4.63
CA ASP A 94 4.71 12.04 3.45
C ASP A 94 4.62 11.14 2.21
N ALA A 95 3.59 11.39 1.39
CA ALA A 95 3.27 10.57 0.21
C ALA A 95 3.04 9.06 0.44
N ARG A 96 2.75 8.69 1.68
CA ARG A 96 2.19 7.40 2.03
C ARG A 96 0.78 7.61 2.56
N GLN A 97 -0.23 7.13 1.80
CA GLN A 97 -1.65 7.34 2.14
C GLN A 97 -2.02 8.83 2.33
N LEU A 98 -1.42 9.71 1.53
CA LEU A 98 -1.73 11.12 1.58
C LEU A 98 -3.07 11.40 0.90
N LEU A 99 -4.11 11.63 1.71
CA LEU A 99 -5.44 12.00 1.22
C LEU A 99 -5.58 13.52 1.12
N ILE A 100 -5.78 14.00 -0.10
CA ILE A 100 -6.04 15.41 -0.39
C ILE A 100 -7.54 15.57 -0.68
N LYS A 101 -8.23 16.36 0.14
CA LYS A 101 -9.61 16.77 -0.11
C LYS A 101 -9.62 17.99 -1.01
N THR A 102 -10.27 17.90 -2.18
CA THR A 102 -10.35 19.03 -3.10
C THR A 102 -11.61 19.85 -2.87
N ASN A 103 -11.57 21.12 -3.30
CA ASN A 103 -12.75 21.98 -3.31
C ASN A 103 -13.73 21.64 -4.44
N PHE A 104 -13.37 20.71 -5.34
CA PHE A 104 -14.19 20.26 -6.46
C PHE A 104 -15.11 19.09 -6.07
N GLY A 105 -15.00 18.60 -4.84
CA GLY A 105 -15.85 17.55 -4.29
C GLY A 105 -15.40 16.12 -4.59
N PHE A 106 -14.26 15.92 -5.24
CA PHE A 106 -13.56 14.63 -5.31
C PHE A 106 -12.33 14.64 -4.40
N ASN A 107 -11.79 13.48 -4.12
CA ASN A 107 -10.58 13.31 -3.31
C ASN A 107 -9.43 12.73 -4.14
N ILE A 108 -8.19 13.00 -3.71
CA ILE A 108 -6.99 12.42 -4.32
C ILE A 108 -6.25 11.65 -3.24
N MET A 109 -5.84 10.42 -3.55
CA MET A 109 -4.99 9.59 -2.70
C MET A 109 -3.63 9.41 -3.36
N ILE A 110 -2.59 9.95 -2.75
CA ILE A 110 -1.21 9.75 -3.21
C ILE A 110 -0.55 8.67 -2.36
N ASP A 111 0.00 7.65 -3.02
CA ASP A 111 0.72 6.57 -2.34
C ASP A 111 1.83 5.99 -3.21
N TYR A 112 2.78 5.33 -2.56
CA TYR A 112 3.90 4.68 -3.23
C TYR A 112 3.57 3.24 -3.70
N ALA A 113 2.35 2.78 -3.55
CA ALA A 113 1.92 1.45 -4.00
C ALA A 113 2.24 1.26 -5.49
N HIS A 114 3.05 0.24 -5.80
CA HIS A 114 3.54 -0.06 -7.14
C HIS A 114 3.45 -1.56 -7.47
N THR A 115 2.66 -2.31 -6.70
CA THR A 115 2.33 -3.71 -6.92
C THR A 115 0.85 -3.94 -6.75
N ALA A 116 0.28 -4.93 -7.42
CA ALA A 116 -1.13 -5.30 -7.31
C ALA A 116 -1.56 -5.53 -5.85
N ASN A 117 -0.74 -6.22 -5.06
CA ASN A 117 -1.03 -6.48 -3.65
C ASN A 117 -1.03 -5.21 -2.80
N ALA A 118 -0.06 -4.30 -3.00
CA ALA A 118 -0.02 -3.03 -2.29
C ALA A 118 -1.25 -2.17 -2.62
N PHE A 119 -1.63 -2.09 -3.89
CA PHE A 119 -2.82 -1.37 -4.31
C PHE A 119 -4.10 -2.03 -3.79
N LYS A 120 -4.20 -3.35 -3.80
CA LYS A 120 -5.34 -4.08 -3.22
C LYS A 120 -5.57 -3.71 -1.75
N ASN A 121 -4.51 -3.66 -0.95
CA ASN A 121 -4.60 -3.27 0.45
C ASN A 121 -5.04 -1.81 0.62
N LEU A 122 -4.46 -0.89 -0.18
CA LEU A 122 -4.83 0.52 -0.17
C LEU A 122 -6.28 0.74 -0.64
N TYR A 123 -6.69 0.09 -1.72
CA TYR A 123 -8.06 0.15 -2.24
C TYR A 123 -9.08 -0.35 -1.20
N ASN A 124 -8.82 -1.50 -0.59
CA ASN A 124 -9.70 -2.05 0.46
C ASN A 124 -9.81 -1.12 1.67
N TYR A 125 -8.74 -0.44 2.04
CA TYR A 125 -8.75 0.57 3.09
C TYR A 125 -9.62 1.78 2.71
N MET A 126 -9.59 2.20 1.45
CA MET A 126 -10.26 3.42 0.98
C MET A 126 -11.67 3.22 0.42
N LYS A 127 -12.03 2.00 -0.03
CA LYS A 127 -13.27 1.73 -0.80
C LYS A 127 -14.57 2.20 -0.14
N ASN A 128 -14.59 2.35 1.17
CA ASN A 128 -15.77 2.81 1.92
C ASN A 128 -15.73 4.32 2.22
N THR A 129 -14.74 5.06 1.71
CA THR A 129 -14.53 6.49 2.00
C THR A 129 -14.96 7.41 0.85
N PHE A 130 -15.39 6.85 -0.26
CA PHE A 130 -15.89 7.58 -1.43
C PHE A 130 -17.18 6.94 -1.96
N SER A 131 -17.98 7.71 -2.67
CA SER A 131 -19.30 7.29 -3.18
C SER A 131 -19.42 7.33 -4.70
N GLY A 132 -18.46 7.94 -5.39
CA GLY A 132 -18.36 8.03 -6.83
C GLY A 132 -17.45 6.95 -7.41
N ARG A 133 -16.86 7.27 -8.56
CA ARG A 133 -15.95 6.38 -9.27
C ARG A 133 -14.59 6.34 -8.59
N CYS A 134 -13.91 5.21 -8.80
CA CYS A 134 -12.49 5.06 -8.51
C CYS A 134 -11.68 5.21 -9.80
N ILE A 135 -10.76 6.15 -9.85
CA ILE A 135 -9.85 6.40 -10.97
C ILE A 135 -8.43 6.16 -10.49
N VAL A 136 -7.59 5.51 -11.29
CA VAL A 136 -6.19 5.23 -10.95
C VAL A 136 -5.24 5.79 -11.98
N VAL A 137 -4.19 6.47 -11.52
CA VAL A 137 -2.99 6.81 -12.30
C VAL A 137 -1.85 5.99 -11.74
N THR A 138 -1.21 5.15 -12.57
CA THR A 138 -0.07 4.32 -12.18
C THR A 138 0.89 4.12 -13.34
N GLY A 139 2.18 4.00 -13.05
CA GLY A 139 3.20 3.97 -14.07
C GLY A 139 3.93 2.62 -14.20
N ALA A 140 4.52 2.44 -15.37
CA ALA A 140 5.41 1.33 -15.67
C ALA A 140 6.87 1.74 -15.43
N PRO A 141 7.63 1.02 -14.58
CA PRO A 141 9.07 1.21 -14.44
C PRO A 141 9.84 0.33 -15.41
N GLY A 142 10.85 0.89 -16.08
CA GLY A 142 11.80 0.12 -16.87
C GLY A 142 12.84 -0.62 -16.01
N GLY A 143 13.45 -1.68 -16.54
CA GLY A 143 14.52 -2.43 -15.88
C GLY A 143 14.09 -3.07 -14.54
N ARG A 144 12.82 -3.40 -14.38
CA ARG A 144 12.23 -4.11 -13.26
C ARG A 144 11.54 -5.38 -13.73
N ASP A 145 11.06 -6.20 -12.81
CA ASP A 145 10.26 -7.37 -13.12
C ASP A 145 8.98 -6.98 -13.88
N GLU A 146 8.91 -7.35 -15.15
CA GLU A 146 7.81 -7.03 -16.07
C GLU A 146 6.47 -7.61 -15.59
N ARG A 147 6.50 -8.79 -14.95
CA ARG A 147 5.31 -9.44 -14.43
C ARG A 147 4.55 -8.56 -13.43
N ARG A 148 5.27 -7.79 -12.62
CA ARG A 148 4.66 -6.89 -11.63
C ARG A 148 3.78 -5.80 -12.25
N MET A 149 4.21 -5.20 -13.37
CA MET A 149 3.42 -4.16 -14.02
C MET A 149 2.20 -4.75 -14.75
N ILE A 150 2.32 -5.95 -15.33
CA ILE A 150 1.19 -6.67 -15.94
C ILE A 150 0.14 -7.00 -14.88
N GLU A 151 0.55 -7.57 -13.74
CA GLU A 151 -0.33 -7.87 -12.61
C GLU A 151 -1.00 -6.62 -12.04
N MET A 152 -0.26 -5.50 -11.96
CA MET A 152 -0.81 -4.21 -11.50
C MET A 152 -1.91 -3.72 -12.45
N ALA A 153 -1.67 -3.74 -13.77
CA ALA A 153 -2.65 -3.30 -14.76
C ALA A 153 -3.89 -4.20 -14.76
N ASN A 154 -3.71 -5.51 -14.71
CA ASN A 154 -4.82 -6.46 -14.61
C ASN A 154 -5.68 -6.18 -13.38
N TYR A 155 -5.04 -6.04 -12.21
CA TYR A 155 -5.78 -5.75 -10.99
C TYR A 155 -6.51 -4.40 -11.05
N CYS A 156 -5.86 -3.36 -11.57
CA CYS A 156 -6.49 -2.05 -11.73
C CYS A 156 -7.71 -2.11 -12.64
N THR A 157 -7.58 -2.64 -13.84
CA THR A 157 -8.70 -2.68 -14.82
C THR A 157 -9.87 -3.55 -14.34
N GLU A 158 -9.62 -4.59 -13.56
CA GLU A 158 -10.69 -5.41 -12.98
C GLU A 158 -11.41 -4.75 -11.79
N THR A 159 -10.71 -3.87 -11.05
CA THR A 159 -11.16 -3.37 -9.75
C THR A 159 -11.76 -1.96 -9.80
N VAL A 160 -11.20 -1.06 -10.65
CA VAL A 160 -11.59 0.34 -10.67
C VAL A 160 -12.36 0.73 -11.93
N ASP A 161 -13.00 1.91 -11.90
CA ASP A 161 -13.84 2.38 -13.00
C ASP A 161 -13.01 2.83 -14.22
N TYR A 162 -11.84 3.46 -13.99
CA TYR A 162 -10.97 3.90 -15.07
C TYR A 162 -9.50 3.99 -14.65
N CYS A 163 -8.60 3.69 -15.59
CA CYS A 163 -7.17 3.71 -15.37
C CYS A 163 -6.45 4.63 -16.38
N TYR A 164 -5.48 5.39 -15.89
CA TYR A 164 -4.48 6.07 -16.71
C TYR A 164 -3.13 5.41 -16.46
N PHE A 165 -2.65 4.65 -17.45
CA PHE A 165 -1.35 4.02 -17.38
C PHE A 165 -0.30 4.92 -18.03
N THR A 166 0.80 5.12 -17.31
CA THR A 166 1.85 6.06 -17.68
C THR A 166 3.24 5.46 -17.45
N ILE A 167 4.28 6.25 -17.55
CA ILE A 167 5.65 5.85 -17.24
C ILE A 167 6.06 6.47 -15.90
N ASP A 168 6.64 5.66 -15.02
CA ASP A 168 7.25 6.14 -13.78
C ASP A 168 8.71 6.54 -14.02
N ASP A 169 9.50 5.62 -14.57
CA ASP A 169 10.90 5.79 -14.96
C ASP A 169 11.22 4.72 -16.01
N ALA A 170 11.32 5.12 -17.26
CA ALA A 170 11.58 4.19 -18.38
C ALA A 170 12.97 3.59 -18.34
N ARG A 171 13.97 4.28 -17.70
CA ARG A 171 15.39 3.95 -17.81
C ARG A 171 15.82 3.80 -19.28
N ASP A 172 16.44 2.67 -19.62
CA ASP A 172 16.91 2.35 -20.97
C ASP A 172 15.82 1.67 -21.84
N SER A 173 14.59 1.51 -21.35
CA SER A 173 13.52 0.83 -22.08
C SER A 173 12.68 1.83 -22.90
N ASP A 174 12.14 1.37 -24.05
CA ASP A 174 11.19 2.17 -24.81
C ASP A 174 9.89 2.35 -24.03
N PRO A 175 9.44 3.59 -23.77
CA PRO A 175 8.20 3.87 -23.06
C PRO A 175 6.97 3.23 -23.70
N ASN A 176 6.87 3.20 -25.03
CA ASN A 176 5.73 2.58 -25.72
C ASN A 176 5.73 1.06 -25.53
N TYR A 177 6.92 0.43 -25.56
CA TYR A 177 7.04 -1.00 -25.26
C TYR A 177 6.53 -1.30 -23.84
N LEU A 178 6.97 -0.53 -22.84
CA LEU A 178 6.56 -0.73 -21.45
C LEU A 178 5.06 -0.60 -21.25
N LEU A 179 4.43 0.43 -21.84
CA LEU A 179 2.98 0.63 -21.73
C LEU A 179 2.19 -0.49 -22.42
N ASN A 180 2.58 -0.91 -23.60
CA ASN A 180 1.93 -2.01 -24.31
C ASN A 180 2.09 -3.33 -23.56
N LEU A 181 3.26 -3.59 -23.00
CA LEU A 181 3.52 -4.77 -22.18
C LEU A 181 2.66 -4.76 -20.90
N MET A 182 2.56 -3.61 -20.24
CA MET A 182 1.78 -3.45 -19.02
C MET A 182 0.31 -3.89 -19.22
N VAL A 183 -0.29 -3.60 -20.37
CA VAL A 183 -1.70 -3.93 -20.65
C VAL A 183 -1.89 -5.20 -21.48
N SER A 184 -0.81 -5.94 -21.78
CA SER A 184 -0.83 -7.10 -22.69
C SER A 184 -1.78 -8.22 -22.28
N GLU A 185 -2.08 -8.35 -20.99
CA GLU A 185 -2.97 -9.39 -20.45
C GLU A 185 -4.27 -8.83 -19.88
N THR A 186 -4.56 -7.52 -20.01
CA THR A 186 -5.81 -6.93 -19.52
C THR A 186 -7.01 -7.43 -20.35
N LYS A 187 -8.13 -7.67 -19.66
CA LYS A 187 -9.39 -8.15 -20.28
C LYS A 187 -10.39 -7.04 -20.55
N LYS A 188 -10.17 -5.87 -19.94
CA LYS A 188 -11.04 -4.68 -20.08
C LYS A 188 -10.25 -3.56 -20.74
N ASP A 189 -10.96 -2.68 -21.40
CA ASP A 189 -10.46 -1.50 -22.12
C ASP A 189 -10.79 -0.17 -21.41
N ASN A 190 -11.06 -0.24 -20.10
CA ASN A 190 -11.32 0.91 -19.23
C ASN A 190 -10.04 1.64 -18.83
N TYR A 191 -9.15 1.87 -19.79
CA TYR A 191 -7.89 2.56 -19.56
C TYR A 191 -7.46 3.44 -20.73
N GLU A 192 -6.50 4.30 -20.46
CA GLU A 192 -5.77 5.08 -21.46
C GLU A 192 -4.27 5.01 -21.19
N LEU A 193 -3.46 4.95 -22.25
CA LEU A 193 -2.00 4.95 -22.23
C LEU A 193 -1.49 6.36 -22.50
N ILE A 194 -0.77 6.94 -21.56
CA ILE A 194 -0.21 8.30 -21.68
C ILE A 194 1.23 8.26 -21.17
N ILE A 195 2.19 8.49 -22.05
CA ILE A 195 3.62 8.41 -21.69
C ILE A 195 3.98 9.44 -20.63
N ASP A 196 3.57 10.69 -20.84
CA ASP A 196 3.83 11.78 -19.90
C ASP A 196 2.96 11.64 -18.65
N ARG A 197 3.62 11.50 -17.49
CA ARG A 197 2.94 11.28 -16.22
C ARG A 197 2.14 12.50 -15.75
N ASP A 198 2.64 13.70 -16.00
CA ASP A 198 1.95 14.93 -15.59
C ASP A 198 0.68 15.11 -16.42
N GLU A 199 0.74 14.76 -17.71
CA GLU A 199 -0.44 14.74 -18.58
C GLU A 199 -1.47 13.68 -18.11
N ALA A 200 -1.02 12.48 -17.76
CA ALA A 200 -1.89 11.43 -17.23
C ALA A 200 -2.60 11.86 -15.94
N ILE A 201 -1.86 12.45 -15.00
CA ILE A 201 -2.42 12.99 -13.75
C ILE A 201 -3.41 14.11 -14.06
N LYS A 202 -3.04 15.09 -14.87
CA LYS A 202 -3.89 16.21 -15.25
C LYS A 202 -5.20 15.71 -15.87
N LYS A 203 -5.14 14.75 -16.78
CA LYS A 203 -6.31 14.19 -17.43
C LYS A 203 -7.22 13.45 -16.45
N ALA A 204 -6.64 12.66 -15.54
CA ALA A 204 -7.40 11.98 -14.49
C ALA A 204 -8.15 12.99 -13.59
N LEU A 205 -7.48 14.08 -13.19
CA LEU A 205 -8.08 15.12 -12.34
C LEU A 205 -9.16 15.92 -13.07
N MET A 206 -8.98 16.20 -14.37
CA MET A 206 -9.99 16.89 -15.18
C MET A 206 -11.24 16.04 -15.43
N ASN A 207 -11.11 14.71 -15.47
CA ASN A 207 -12.22 13.78 -15.65
C ASN A 207 -12.91 13.40 -14.32
N ALA A 208 -12.31 13.73 -13.19
CA ALA A 208 -12.88 13.43 -11.87
C ALA A 208 -14.14 14.28 -11.60
N LYS A 209 -15.14 13.69 -10.97
CA LYS A 209 -16.42 14.29 -10.61
C LYS A 209 -16.60 14.28 -9.08
N LYS A 210 -17.59 15.02 -8.62
CA LYS A 210 -17.98 15.02 -7.20
C LYS A 210 -18.25 13.58 -6.72
N GLY A 211 -17.63 13.21 -5.60
CA GLY A 211 -17.72 11.88 -5.00
C GLY A 211 -16.64 10.90 -5.44
N ASP A 212 -15.90 11.19 -6.53
CA ASP A 212 -14.84 10.31 -7.03
C ASP A 212 -13.62 10.30 -6.09
N LEU A 213 -12.85 9.21 -6.19
CA LEU A 213 -11.51 9.09 -5.62
C LEU A 213 -10.50 8.81 -6.72
N VAL A 214 -9.49 9.67 -6.83
CA VAL A 214 -8.38 9.52 -7.77
C VAL A 214 -7.15 9.03 -7.00
N PHE A 215 -6.66 7.83 -7.33
CA PHE A 215 -5.39 7.32 -6.84
C PHE A 215 -4.26 7.75 -7.77
N VAL A 216 -3.21 8.34 -7.21
CA VAL A 216 -1.94 8.64 -7.90
C VAL A 216 -0.87 7.78 -7.25
N LEU A 217 -0.45 6.72 -7.94
CA LEU A 217 0.34 5.63 -7.37
C LEU A 217 1.75 5.54 -7.99
N GLY A 218 2.66 4.91 -7.27
CA GLY A 218 3.98 4.47 -7.75
C GLY A 218 5.15 5.34 -7.29
N LYS A 219 5.02 6.65 -7.32
CA LYS A 219 6.14 7.57 -7.02
C LYS A 219 6.00 8.34 -5.69
N GLY A 220 4.82 8.40 -5.12
CA GLY A 220 4.62 9.27 -3.96
C GLY A 220 4.83 10.75 -4.31
N LEU A 221 5.81 11.41 -3.67
CA LEU A 221 6.22 12.80 -3.95
C LEU A 221 7.51 12.91 -4.79
N GLU A 222 7.99 11.80 -5.38
CA GLU A 222 9.14 11.83 -6.29
C GLU A 222 8.81 12.47 -7.62
#